data_306c459525921f161f4444ae65d8fefc
#
_entry.id   306c459525921f161f4444ae65d8fefc
#
_cell.length_a   1.000
_cell.length_b   1.000
_cell.length_c   1.000
_cell.angle_alpha   90.00
_cell.angle_beta   90.00
_cell.angle_gamma   90.00
#
_symmetry.space_group_name_H-M   'P 1'
#
loop_
_entity.id
_entity.type
_entity.pdbx_description
1 polymer ?
#
loop_
_entity_poly.entity_id
_entity_poly.type
_entity_poly.pdbx_seq_one_letter_code
_entity_poly.pdbx_strand_id
1 'polypeptide(L)'
;MKRLIITISTCFVVLISNSQEYFQQKVDTYIDVELDDANHILRGFEKMVYYNNSSSPLSKIIIHLWPNAYKNSNTNLAKQKYSNGSISFKYADSIDLGYIDSLDFKVNGQKVKWQFLNEQIDISELNLINPLKPRDSIIITTPFRVKIPSGKFSRLGHIGQSYQITQWF
;
A
#
# COMPACT_ATOMS: atom_id res chain seq x y z
N MET A 1 -15.47 50.47 58.29
CA MET A 1 -15.87 49.55 57.22
C MET A 1 -14.71 49.50 56.21
N LYS A 2 -13.92 48.40 56.21
CA LYS A 2 -12.79 48.19 55.26
C LYS A 2 -13.35 47.46 54.03
N ARG A 3 -13.28 48.07 52.87
CA ARG A 3 -13.66 47.43 51.60
C ARG A 3 -12.50 46.53 51.11
N LEU A 4 -12.76 45.26 51.02
CA LEU A 4 -11.83 44.24 50.47
C LEU A 4 -11.99 44.29 48.96
N ILE A 5 -10.95 44.69 48.22
CA ILE A 5 -10.89 44.64 46.77
C ILE A 5 -10.25 43.30 46.39
N ILE A 6 -11.05 42.38 45.85
CA ILE A 6 -10.55 41.11 45.32
C ILE A 6 -10.19 41.31 43.84
N THR A 7 -8.90 41.30 43.52
CA THR A 7 -8.40 41.35 42.15
C THR A 7 -8.38 39.95 41.61
N ILE A 8 -9.29 39.61 40.70
CA ILE A 8 -9.29 38.33 39.97
C ILE A 8 -8.28 38.44 38.82
N SER A 9 -7.13 37.82 38.96
CA SER A 9 -6.13 37.69 37.91
C SER A 9 -6.55 36.51 36.99
N THR A 10 -7.10 36.84 35.82
CA THR A 10 -7.45 35.84 34.81
C THR A 10 -6.20 35.44 34.06
N CYS A 11 -5.66 34.27 34.40
CA CYS A 11 -4.54 33.65 33.68
C CYS A 11 -5.03 33.13 32.33
N PHE A 12 -4.71 33.83 31.22
CA PHE A 12 -5.00 33.42 29.87
C PHE A 12 -3.96 32.36 29.49
N VAL A 13 -4.31 31.05 29.61
CA VAL A 13 -3.51 29.93 29.09
C VAL A 13 -3.74 29.85 27.59
N VAL A 14 -2.80 30.36 26.80
CA VAL A 14 -2.78 30.17 25.35
C VAL A 14 -2.35 28.72 25.09
N LEU A 15 -3.31 27.85 24.82
CA LEU A 15 -3.05 26.52 24.30
C LEU A 15 -2.55 26.67 22.86
N ILE A 16 -1.26 26.58 22.65
CA ILE A 16 -0.67 26.45 21.33
C ILE A 16 -1.00 25.01 20.86
N SER A 17 -2.13 24.85 20.19
CA SER A 17 -2.41 23.62 19.47
C SER A 17 -1.48 23.56 18.25
N ASN A 18 -0.47 22.70 18.30
CA ASN A 18 0.27 22.32 17.12
C ASN A 18 -0.69 21.55 16.21
N SER A 19 -1.39 22.25 15.33
CA SER A 19 -2.10 21.61 14.23
C SER A 19 -1.07 20.98 13.34
N GLN A 20 -1.02 19.65 13.31
CA GLN A 20 -0.22 18.93 12.34
C GLN A 20 -0.78 19.30 10.96
N GLU A 21 0.06 19.92 10.12
CA GLU A 21 -0.33 20.30 8.77
C GLU A 21 -0.78 19.02 8.02
N TYR A 22 -2.05 18.97 7.62
CA TYR A 22 -2.56 17.86 6.83
C TYR A 22 -1.90 17.86 5.46
N PHE A 23 -1.28 16.76 5.11
CA PHE A 23 -0.73 16.55 3.78
C PHE A 23 -1.15 15.17 3.26
N GLN A 24 -1.23 15.06 1.95
CA GLN A 24 -1.41 13.79 1.25
C GLN A 24 -0.28 13.64 0.24
N GLN A 25 0.35 12.48 0.22
CA GLN A 25 1.36 12.17 -0.79
C GLN A 25 0.68 12.07 -2.16
N LYS A 26 1.38 12.52 -3.20
CA LYS A 26 0.94 12.39 -4.58
C LYS A 26 1.75 11.29 -5.26
N VAL A 27 1.06 10.45 -6.03
CA VAL A 27 1.69 9.45 -6.88
C VAL A 27 1.04 9.51 -8.26
N ASP A 28 1.85 9.70 -9.30
CA ASP A 28 1.42 9.55 -10.69
C ASP A 28 1.89 8.17 -11.16
N THR A 29 0.95 7.30 -11.55
CA THR A 29 1.23 5.91 -11.92
C THR A 29 1.04 5.70 -13.41
N TYR A 30 1.99 5.01 -14.03
CA TYR A 30 1.99 4.59 -15.43
C TYR A 30 2.19 3.09 -15.47
N ILE A 31 1.26 2.36 -16.07
CA ILE A 31 1.27 0.91 -16.13
C ILE A 31 1.16 0.48 -17.59
N ASP A 32 2.10 -0.36 -18.01
CA ASP A 32 2.03 -1.12 -19.25
C ASP A 32 1.78 -2.59 -18.88
N VAL A 33 0.67 -3.17 -19.36
CA VAL A 33 0.21 -4.48 -18.91
C VAL A 33 -0.42 -5.29 -20.03
N GLU A 34 -0.11 -6.58 -20.06
CA GLU A 34 -0.68 -7.59 -20.93
C GLU A 34 -1.42 -8.65 -20.10
N LEU A 35 -2.59 -9.09 -20.58
CA LEU A 35 -3.36 -10.19 -20.01
C LEU A 35 -3.11 -11.47 -20.82
N ASP A 36 -2.55 -12.46 -20.15
CA ASP A 36 -2.53 -13.86 -20.60
C ASP A 36 -3.81 -14.54 -20.07
N ASP A 37 -4.85 -14.55 -20.87
CA ASP A 37 -6.18 -15.05 -20.49
C ASP A 37 -6.25 -16.59 -20.42
N ALA A 38 -5.32 -17.28 -21.09
CA ALA A 38 -5.21 -18.73 -21.02
C ALA A 38 -4.68 -19.20 -19.65
N ASN A 39 -3.79 -18.40 -19.03
CA ASN A 39 -3.16 -18.72 -17.74
C ASN A 39 -3.67 -17.84 -16.59
N HIS A 40 -4.56 -16.89 -16.85
CA HIS A 40 -5.07 -15.89 -15.90
C HIS A 40 -3.95 -15.08 -15.23
N ILE A 41 -3.02 -14.57 -16.04
CA ILE A 41 -1.83 -13.85 -15.59
C ILE A 41 -1.80 -12.46 -16.22
N LEU A 42 -1.50 -11.45 -15.40
CA LEU A 42 -1.05 -10.14 -15.88
C LEU A 42 0.47 -10.09 -15.85
N ARG A 43 1.08 -9.57 -16.92
CA ARG A 43 2.51 -9.27 -16.99
C ARG A 43 2.68 -7.83 -17.41
N GLY A 44 3.60 -7.12 -16.78
CA GLY A 44 3.78 -5.73 -17.16
C GLY A 44 4.93 -5.04 -16.45
N PHE A 45 4.91 -3.73 -16.60
CA PHE A 45 5.88 -2.83 -16.03
C PHE A 45 5.16 -1.63 -15.46
N GLU A 46 5.55 -1.23 -14.25
CA GLU A 46 5.00 -0.07 -13.55
C GLU A 46 6.06 0.98 -13.34
N LYS A 47 5.67 2.24 -13.55
CA LYS A 47 6.43 3.43 -13.22
C LYS A 47 5.57 4.34 -12.37
N MET A 48 6.03 4.65 -11.17
CA MET A 48 5.42 5.60 -10.24
C MET A 48 6.32 6.83 -10.10
N VAL A 49 5.74 8.03 -10.21
CA VAL A 49 6.37 9.27 -9.79
C VAL A 49 5.80 9.62 -8.41
N TYR A 50 6.61 9.46 -7.38
CA TYR A 50 6.21 9.67 -6.00
C TYR A 50 6.70 11.03 -5.50
N TYR A 51 5.79 11.87 -5.00
CA TYR A 51 6.06 13.21 -4.49
C TYR A 51 5.99 13.23 -2.97
N ASN A 52 7.03 13.76 -2.32
CA ASN A 52 7.01 13.96 -0.88
C ASN A 52 6.38 15.30 -0.51
N ASN A 53 5.10 15.30 -0.23
CA ASN A 53 4.35 16.49 0.22
C ASN A 53 4.42 16.71 1.74
N SER A 54 5.16 15.86 2.48
CA SER A 54 5.37 16.05 3.92
C SER A 54 6.44 17.11 4.20
N SER A 55 6.47 17.60 5.42
CA SER A 55 7.50 18.52 5.90
C SER A 55 8.81 17.82 6.30
N SER A 56 8.87 16.48 6.25
CA SER A 56 10.02 15.67 6.68
C SER A 56 10.59 14.84 5.55
N PRO A 57 11.90 14.56 5.52
CA PRO A 57 12.49 13.65 4.56
C PRO A 57 12.03 12.21 4.79
N LEU A 58 11.82 11.45 3.71
CA LEU A 58 11.42 10.05 3.74
C LEU A 58 12.62 9.15 3.41
N SER A 59 12.96 8.23 4.31
CA SER A 59 13.99 7.21 4.09
C SER A 59 13.45 5.90 3.52
N LYS A 60 12.13 5.73 3.54
CA LYS A 60 11.41 4.53 3.13
C LYS A 60 10.15 4.88 2.35
N ILE A 61 9.75 4.01 1.43
CA ILE A 61 8.44 4.04 0.77
C ILE A 61 7.73 2.71 1.04
N ILE A 62 6.47 2.80 1.42
CA ILE A 62 5.60 1.64 1.63
C ILE A 62 4.70 1.48 0.40
N ILE A 63 4.69 0.28 -0.17
CA ILE A 63 3.87 -0.06 -1.34
C ILE A 63 3.01 -1.28 -1.01
N HIS A 64 1.73 -1.19 -1.30
CA HIS A 64 0.84 -2.34 -1.21
C HIS A 64 1.06 -3.29 -2.39
N LEU A 65 1.15 -4.57 -2.09
CA LEU A 65 1.21 -5.68 -3.04
C LEU A 65 -0.12 -6.45 -2.95
N TRP A 66 -1.21 -5.78 -3.32
CA TRP A 66 -2.59 -6.25 -3.11
C TRP A 66 -2.85 -7.70 -3.54
N PRO A 67 -2.30 -8.20 -4.67
CA PRO A 67 -2.53 -9.59 -5.07
C PRO A 67 -1.99 -10.61 -4.07
N ASN A 68 -0.98 -10.27 -3.25
CA ASN A 68 -0.46 -11.17 -2.23
C ASN A 68 -1.43 -11.41 -1.07
N ALA A 69 -2.44 -10.57 -0.89
CA ALA A 69 -3.52 -10.83 0.07
C ALA A 69 -4.30 -12.12 -0.25
N TYR A 70 -4.24 -12.58 -1.52
CA TYR A 70 -4.89 -13.80 -2.01
C TYR A 70 -3.98 -15.03 -2.05
N LYS A 71 -2.73 -14.92 -1.54
CA LYS A 71 -1.68 -15.93 -1.75
C LYS A 71 -1.88 -17.22 -0.96
N ASN A 72 -2.47 -17.13 0.24
CA ASN A 72 -2.69 -18.30 1.10
C ASN A 72 -3.71 -18.00 2.21
N SER A 73 -3.97 -19.03 3.03
CA SER A 73 -4.92 -18.98 4.16
C SER A 73 -4.44 -18.20 5.40
N ASN A 74 -3.19 -17.72 5.42
CA ASN A 74 -2.60 -17.03 6.58
C ASN A 74 -2.52 -15.51 6.39
N THR A 75 -2.92 -14.98 5.22
CA THR A 75 -2.94 -13.54 4.94
C THR A 75 -3.95 -12.80 5.82
N ASN A 76 -3.76 -11.50 5.99
CA ASN A 76 -4.71 -10.68 6.75
C ASN A 76 -6.11 -10.70 6.13
N LEU A 77 -6.20 -10.73 4.79
CA LEU A 77 -7.48 -10.90 4.09
C LEU A 77 -8.15 -12.24 4.46
N ALA A 78 -7.40 -13.34 4.45
CA ALA A 78 -7.93 -14.65 4.82
C ALA A 78 -8.44 -14.67 6.28
N LYS A 79 -7.65 -14.11 7.22
CA LYS A 79 -8.04 -13.97 8.63
C LYS A 79 -9.33 -13.14 8.79
N GLN A 80 -9.42 -12.01 8.07
CA GLN A 80 -10.64 -11.18 8.06
C GLN A 80 -11.84 -11.94 7.49
N LYS A 81 -11.66 -12.71 6.42
CA LYS A 81 -12.72 -13.56 5.85
C LYS A 81 -13.20 -14.61 6.87
N TYR A 82 -12.29 -15.25 7.59
CA TYR A 82 -12.64 -16.20 8.64
C TYR A 82 -13.42 -15.55 9.78
N SER A 83 -13.00 -14.39 10.27
CA SER A 83 -13.74 -13.68 11.32
C SER A 83 -15.14 -13.25 10.89
N ASN A 84 -15.35 -13.07 9.58
CA ASN A 84 -16.67 -12.78 8.99
C ASN A 84 -17.46 -14.06 8.58
N GLY A 85 -17.01 -15.24 9.02
CA GLY A 85 -17.69 -16.51 8.77
C GLY A 85 -17.44 -17.15 7.40
N SER A 86 -16.60 -16.56 6.55
CA SER A 86 -16.27 -17.16 5.24
C SER A 86 -15.13 -18.17 5.37
N ILE A 87 -15.33 -19.34 4.78
CA ILE A 87 -14.35 -20.44 4.75
C ILE A 87 -13.68 -20.60 3.39
N SER A 88 -13.83 -19.62 2.48
CA SER A 88 -13.36 -19.71 1.08
C SER A 88 -11.86 -20.01 0.96
N PHE A 89 -11.03 -19.41 1.82
CA PHE A 89 -9.58 -19.67 1.82
C PHE A 89 -9.20 -21.03 2.41
N LYS A 90 -10.03 -21.60 3.28
CA LYS A 90 -9.75 -22.90 3.93
C LYS A 90 -9.75 -24.06 2.93
N TYR A 91 -10.61 -23.95 1.91
CA TYR A 91 -10.80 -24.97 0.90
C TYR A 91 -10.32 -24.52 -0.49
N ALA A 92 -9.46 -23.54 -0.53
CA ALA A 92 -8.86 -23.04 -1.77
C ALA A 92 -7.69 -23.91 -2.20
N ASP A 93 -7.73 -24.36 -3.45
CA ASP A 93 -6.61 -25.02 -4.09
C ASP A 93 -5.61 -23.98 -4.63
N SER A 94 -4.42 -24.44 -5.01
CA SER A 94 -3.39 -23.55 -5.57
C SER A 94 -3.84 -22.81 -6.83
N ILE A 95 -4.78 -23.40 -7.60
CA ILE A 95 -5.36 -22.77 -8.79
C ILE A 95 -6.23 -21.57 -8.44
N ASP A 96 -6.89 -21.60 -7.28
CA ASP A 96 -7.77 -20.52 -6.80
C ASP A 96 -7.00 -19.29 -6.31
N LEU A 97 -5.79 -19.49 -5.83
CA LEU A 97 -5.00 -18.45 -5.17
C LEU A 97 -4.34 -17.50 -6.17
N GLY A 98 -4.14 -16.25 -5.73
CA GLY A 98 -3.46 -15.21 -6.51
C GLY A 98 -2.28 -14.62 -5.77
N TYR A 99 -1.36 -13.99 -6.52
CA TYR A 99 -0.18 -13.33 -5.97
C TYR A 99 0.46 -12.40 -7.00
N ILE A 100 1.36 -11.55 -6.53
CA ILE A 100 2.28 -10.77 -7.36
C ILE A 100 3.71 -11.21 -7.10
N ASP A 101 4.50 -11.34 -8.17
CA ASP A 101 5.93 -11.64 -8.12
C ASP A 101 6.68 -10.94 -9.27
N SER A 102 7.93 -11.36 -9.52
CA SER A 102 8.84 -10.79 -10.54
C SER A 102 9.17 -9.31 -10.29
N LEU A 103 9.08 -8.86 -9.04
CA LEU A 103 9.36 -7.49 -8.64
C LEU A 103 10.87 -7.23 -8.58
N ASP A 104 11.32 -6.15 -9.22
CA ASP A 104 12.70 -5.65 -9.21
C ASP A 104 12.69 -4.12 -9.08
N PHE A 105 12.41 -3.64 -7.86
CA PHE A 105 12.25 -2.22 -7.61
C PHE A 105 13.54 -1.43 -7.84
N LYS A 106 13.42 -0.37 -8.66
CA LYS A 106 14.45 0.63 -8.89
C LYS A 106 13.93 2.01 -8.55
N VAL A 107 14.76 2.81 -7.90
CA VAL A 107 14.48 4.22 -7.62
C VAL A 107 15.48 5.07 -8.42
N ASN A 108 14.97 5.96 -9.28
CA ASN A 108 15.75 6.76 -10.21
C ASN A 108 16.75 5.90 -11.03
N GLY A 109 16.31 4.71 -11.47
CA GLY A 109 17.10 3.76 -12.24
C GLY A 109 18.05 2.87 -11.42
N GLN A 110 18.23 3.11 -10.12
CA GLN A 110 19.09 2.32 -9.25
C GLN A 110 18.30 1.28 -8.47
N LYS A 111 18.80 0.04 -8.43
CA LYS A 111 18.18 -1.03 -7.65
C LYS A 111 18.20 -0.71 -6.16
N VAL A 112 17.06 -0.88 -5.48
CA VAL A 112 16.92 -0.64 -4.04
C VAL A 112 16.64 -1.95 -3.29
N LYS A 113 17.04 -1.97 -2.03
CA LYS A 113 16.66 -3.06 -1.13
C LYS A 113 15.21 -2.88 -0.73
N TRP A 114 14.45 -3.97 -0.76
CA TRP A 114 13.09 -4.01 -0.30
C TRP A 114 12.80 -5.32 0.43
N GLN A 115 11.78 -5.30 1.27
CA GLN A 115 11.34 -6.46 2.06
C GLN A 115 9.84 -6.36 2.34
N PHE A 116 9.21 -7.46 2.73
CA PHE A 116 7.86 -7.38 3.27
C PHE A 116 7.87 -6.69 4.63
N LEU A 117 6.83 -5.89 4.90
CA LEU A 117 6.69 -5.16 6.16
C LEU A 117 6.22 -6.12 7.25
N ASN A 118 7.12 -6.42 8.18
CA ASN A 118 6.91 -7.46 9.19
C ASN A 118 6.54 -8.79 8.50
N GLU A 119 5.47 -9.46 8.94
CA GLU A 119 4.97 -10.70 8.33
C GLU A 119 3.86 -10.45 7.29
N GLN A 120 3.61 -9.20 6.92
CA GLN A 120 2.54 -8.82 5.97
C GLN A 120 3.08 -8.89 4.55
N ILE A 121 2.83 -10.00 3.87
CA ILE A 121 3.34 -10.25 2.51
C ILE A 121 2.66 -9.40 1.42
N ASP A 122 1.57 -8.74 1.75
CA ASP A 122 0.82 -7.82 0.92
C ASP A 122 1.25 -6.35 1.09
N ILE A 123 2.30 -6.10 1.89
CA ILE A 123 2.91 -4.78 2.06
C ILE A 123 4.42 -4.91 1.91
N SER A 124 5.02 -4.07 1.05
CA SER A 124 6.47 -3.97 0.89
C SER A 124 7.01 -2.64 1.44
N GLU A 125 8.21 -2.70 2.00
CA GLU A 125 9.01 -1.55 2.40
C GLU A 125 10.23 -1.45 1.48
N LEU A 126 10.34 -0.32 0.76
CA LEU A 126 11.50 0.02 -0.05
C LEU A 126 12.41 0.95 0.75
N ASN A 127 13.69 0.60 0.91
CA ASN A 127 14.68 1.43 1.58
C ASN A 127 15.36 2.34 0.55
N LEU A 128 15.18 3.66 0.68
CA LEU A 128 15.78 4.62 -0.23
C LEU A 128 17.28 4.75 0.03
N ILE A 129 18.08 4.79 -1.03
CA ILE A 129 19.55 5.01 -0.95
C ILE A 129 19.83 6.40 -0.34
N ASN A 130 19.09 7.42 -0.82
CA ASN A 130 19.12 8.75 -0.28
C ASN A 130 17.72 9.16 0.16
N PRO A 131 17.54 9.79 1.33
CA PRO A 131 16.24 10.25 1.78
C PRO A 131 15.60 11.21 0.78
N LEU A 132 14.32 11.00 0.46
CA LEU A 132 13.52 11.90 -0.38
C LEU A 132 13.17 13.15 0.41
N LYS A 133 13.71 14.29 0.02
CA LYS A 133 13.49 15.58 0.70
C LYS A 133 12.03 16.04 0.56
N PRO A 134 11.55 16.90 1.50
CA PRO A 134 10.28 17.59 1.34
C PRO A 134 10.18 18.34 0.00
N ARG A 135 9.02 18.26 -0.65
CA ARG A 135 8.69 18.87 -1.94
C ARG A 135 9.50 18.35 -3.14
N ASP A 136 10.26 17.27 -2.95
CA ASP A 136 10.99 16.58 -4.01
C ASP A 136 10.21 15.34 -4.50
N SER A 137 10.66 14.72 -5.58
CA SER A 137 10.05 13.52 -6.14
C SER A 137 11.10 12.50 -6.57
N ILE A 138 10.67 11.23 -6.61
CA ILE A 138 11.45 10.11 -7.14
C ILE A 138 10.64 9.33 -8.16
N ILE A 139 11.35 8.65 -9.06
CA ILE A 139 10.76 7.69 -9.99
C ILE A 139 11.03 6.27 -9.45
N ILE A 140 9.97 5.53 -9.17
CA ILE A 140 10.04 4.12 -8.78
C ILE A 140 9.58 3.30 -9.99
N THR A 141 10.33 2.26 -10.32
CA THR A 141 9.97 1.35 -11.41
C THR A 141 10.11 -0.11 -10.99
N THR A 142 9.26 -0.98 -11.52
CA THR A 142 9.37 -2.43 -11.34
C THR A 142 8.66 -3.18 -12.47
N PRO A 143 9.19 -4.29 -12.98
CA PRO A 143 8.40 -5.29 -13.67
C PRO A 143 7.48 -5.98 -12.65
N PHE A 144 6.42 -6.62 -13.13
CA PHE A 144 5.56 -7.43 -12.29
C PHE A 144 4.93 -8.58 -13.08
N ARG A 145 4.55 -9.62 -12.32
CA ARG A 145 3.64 -10.68 -12.78
C ARG A 145 2.59 -10.92 -11.71
N VAL A 146 1.30 -10.82 -12.07
CA VAL A 146 0.18 -11.10 -11.18
C VAL A 146 -0.52 -12.37 -11.64
N LYS A 147 -0.60 -13.38 -10.78
CA LYS A 147 -1.56 -14.47 -10.95
C LYS A 147 -2.91 -14.00 -10.40
N ILE A 148 -3.91 -13.92 -11.28
CA ILE A 148 -5.27 -13.52 -10.91
C ILE A 148 -5.93 -14.68 -10.16
N PRO A 149 -6.46 -14.47 -8.94
CA PRO A 149 -7.16 -15.52 -8.19
C PRO A 149 -8.50 -15.86 -8.83
N SER A 150 -9.11 -16.98 -8.41
CA SER A 150 -10.50 -17.26 -8.75
C SER A 150 -11.45 -16.24 -8.12
N GLY A 151 -12.61 -15.98 -8.74
CA GLY A 151 -13.58 -14.97 -8.30
C GLY A 151 -14.30 -15.27 -6.99
N LYS A 152 -13.95 -16.37 -6.29
CA LYS A 152 -14.62 -16.79 -5.06
C LYS A 152 -14.24 -16.01 -3.79
N PHE A 153 -13.20 -15.15 -3.87
CA PHE A 153 -12.70 -14.45 -2.67
C PHE A 153 -13.24 -13.03 -2.53
N SER A 154 -13.00 -12.16 -3.50
CA SER A 154 -13.34 -10.73 -3.43
C SER A 154 -13.28 -10.05 -4.81
N ARG A 155 -12.85 -8.78 -4.83
CA ARG A 155 -12.89 -7.86 -5.98
C ARG A 155 -11.82 -8.11 -7.04
N LEU A 156 -10.75 -8.82 -6.72
CA LEU A 156 -9.76 -9.29 -7.68
C LEU A 156 -10.07 -10.74 -7.98
N GLY A 157 -10.30 -11.10 -9.24
CA GLY A 157 -10.55 -12.48 -9.60
C GLY A 157 -11.08 -12.69 -11.02
N HIS A 158 -11.20 -13.96 -11.38
CA HIS A 158 -11.79 -14.38 -12.65
C HIS A 158 -12.80 -15.54 -12.47
N ILE A 159 -13.75 -15.64 -13.38
CA ILE A 159 -14.66 -16.77 -13.55
C ILE A 159 -14.65 -17.10 -15.04
N GLY A 160 -13.99 -18.21 -15.41
CA GLY A 160 -13.68 -18.48 -16.81
C GLY A 160 -12.90 -17.30 -17.42
N GLN A 161 -13.36 -16.78 -18.55
CA GLN A 161 -12.78 -15.64 -19.26
C GLN A 161 -13.38 -14.28 -18.85
N SER A 162 -14.14 -14.22 -17.75
CA SER A 162 -14.65 -12.98 -17.19
C SER A 162 -13.77 -12.52 -16.04
N TYR A 163 -13.29 -11.28 -16.09
CA TYR A 163 -12.31 -10.74 -15.12
C TYR A 163 -12.86 -9.54 -14.38
N GLN A 164 -12.62 -9.50 -13.09
CA GLN A 164 -12.73 -8.31 -12.25
C GLN A 164 -11.34 -8.01 -11.68
N ILE A 165 -10.70 -6.94 -12.18
CA ILE A 165 -9.33 -6.60 -11.86
C ILE A 165 -9.33 -5.24 -11.14
N THR A 166 -9.59 -5.27 -9.84
CA THR A 166 -9.58 -4.09 -8.97
C THR A 166 -8.55 -4.24 -7.88
N GLN A 167 -7.89 -3.14 -7.50
CA GLN A 167 -6.86 -3.12 -6.43
C GLN A 167 -5.76 -4.18 -6.65
N TRP A 168 -5.11 -4.13 -7.79
CA TRP A 168 -4.10 -5.14 -8.16
C TRP A 168 -2.68 -4.55 -8.32
N PHE A 169 -2.54 -3.22 -8.34
CA PHE A 169 -1.30 -2.43 -8.48
C PHE A 169 -1.05 -1.57 -7.25
#